data_6a321e84020ddc8d353c44a8931472ad
#
_entry.id   6a321e84020ddc8d353c44a8931472ad
#
_cell.length_a   1.000
_cell.length_b   1.000
_cell.length_c   1.000
_cell.angle_alpha   90.00
_cell.angle_beta   90.00
_cell.angle_gamma   90.00
#
_symmetry.space_group_name_H-M   'P 1'
#
loop_
_entity.id
_entity.type
_entity.pdbx_description
1 polymer ?
#
loop_
_entity_poly.entity_id
_entity_poly.type
_entity_poly.pdbx_seq_one_letter_code
_entity_poly.pdbx_strand_id
1 'polypeptide(L)'
;MDVSLMGLTQHPGDRDPEACLAELLEQARTADESGFEGLFVGEHHFTDDIYFDNFQTLARLAAEFDGDTRVGTSVCLLPLHNPALVAERIATLDVISGGNVVFGAAAGYRDAEFDTVG
;
A
#
# COMPACT_ATOMS: atom_id res chain seq x y z
N MET A 1 4.87 -13.17 -18.74
CA MET A 1 4.43 -13.51 -17.36
C MET A 1 4.46 -12.23 -16.56
N ASP A 2 3.34 -11.88 -16.00
CA ASP A 2 3.19 -10.64 -15.22
C ASP A 2 3.72 -10.89 -13.80
N VAL A 3 4.71 -10.12 -13.37
CA VAL A 3 5.32 -10.23 -12.04
C VAL A 3 5.20 -8.91 -11.33
N SER A 4 4.68 -8.94 -10.12
CA SER A 4 4.55 -7.78 -9.25
C SER A 4 5.28 -7.97 -7.94
N LEU A 5 5.69 -6.88 -7.31
CA LEU A 5 6.38 -6.87 -6.04
C LEU A 5 5.42 -6.53 -4.89
N MET A 6 5.53 -7.25 -3.78
CA MET A 6 4.95 -6.82 -2.51
C MET A 6 5.96 -5.91 -1.81
N GLY A 7 5.64 -4.62 -1.75
CA GLY A 7 6.47 -3.64 -1.07
C GLY A 7 6.46 -3.84 0.44
N LEU A 8 7.61 -3.68 1.07
CA LEU A 8 7.74 -3.84 2.52
C LEU A 8 7.25 -2.59 3.25
N THR A 9 6.08 -2.67 3.85
CA THR A 9 5.49 -1.60 4.67
C THR A 9 5.53 -1.88 6.17
N GLN A 10 5.93 -3.08 6.58
CA GLN A 10 6.10 -3.48 7.96
C GLN A 10 7.58 -3.48 8.35
N HIS A 11 7.92 -2.80 9.43
CA HIS A 11 9.29 -2.72 9.93
C HIS A 11 9.31 -2.85 11.45
N PRO A 12 10.41 -3.35 12.06
CA PRO A 12 10.56 -3.36 13.49
C PRO A 12 10.33 -1.99 14.12
N GLY A 13 9.62 -1.94 15.26
CA GLY A 13 9.19 -0.69 15.90
C GLY A 13 10.33 0.20 16.43
N ASP A 14 11.56 -0.34 16.53
CA ASP A 14 12.76 0.38 16.96
C ASP A 14 13.53 1.05 15.79
N ARG A 15 13.08 0.87 14.55
CA ARG A 15 13.69 1.50 13.38
C ARG A 15 13.22 2.95 13.19
N ASP A 16 14.04 3.74 12.49
CA ASP A 16 13.65 5.07 12.07
C ASP A 16 12.60 5.00 10.94
N PRO A 17 11.37 5.56 11.13
CA PRO A 17 10.33 5.52 10.11
C PRO A 17 10.70 6.20 8.79
N GLU A 18 11.47 7.30 8.84
CA GLU A 18 11.89 8.00 7.63
C GLU A 18 12.85 7.14 6.79
N ALA A 19 13.77 6.43 7.44
CA ALA A 19 14.66 5.48 6.77
C ALA A 19 13.88 4.31 6.16
N CYS A 20 12.86 3.78 6.86
CA CYS A 20 11.99 2.73 6.34
C CYS A 20 11.23 3.19 5.09
N LEU A 21 10.71 4.40 5.08
CA LEU A 21 10.06 4.97 3.90
C LEU A 21 11.04 5.13 2.74
N ALA A 22 12.25 5.61 3.00
CA ALA A 22 13.27 5.75 1.97
C ALA A 22 13.63 4.41 1.32
N GLU A 23 13.76 3.35 2.10
CA GLU A 23 13.98 1.98 1.59
C GLU A 23 12.83 1.50 0.71
N LEU A 24 11.58 1.75 1.10
CA LEU A 24 10.42 1.38 0.31
C LEU A 24 10.38 2.11 -1.03
N LEU A 25 10.71 3.40 -1.04
CA LEU A 25 10.78 4.19 -2.27
C LEU A 25 11.90 3.71 -3.20
N GLU A 26 13.04 3.29 -2.66
CA GLU A 26 14.13 2.69 -3.44
C GLU A 26 13.71 1.33 -4.04
N GLN A 27 13.02 0.49 -3.26
CA GLN A 27 12.44 -0.75 -3.78
C GLN A 27 11.47 -0.50 -4.92
N ALA A 28 10.63 0.53 -4.81
CA ALA A 28 9.67 0.92 -5.84
C ALA A 28 10.36 1.31 -7.15
N ARG A 29 11.37 2.19 -7.09
CA ARG A 29 12.14 2.59 -8.27
C ARG A 29 12.85 1.39 -8.90
N THR A 30 13.48 0.56 -8.08
CA THR A 30 14.17 -0.64 -8.56
C THR A 30 13.21 -1.62 -9.24
N ALA A 31 12.00 -1.79 -8.70
CA ALA A 31 10.98 -2.63 -9.30
C ALA A 31 10.52 -2.09 -10.66
N ASP A 32 10.27 -0.80 -10.77
CA ASP A 32 9.88 -0.14 -12.02
C ASP A 32 10.98 -0.27 -13.08
N GLU A 33 12.22 0.08 -12.75
CA GLU A 33 13.39 -0.05 -13.61
C GLU A 33 13.68 -1.50 -14.05
N SER A 34 13.32 -2.47 -13.21
CA SER A 34 13.51 -3.90 -13.48
C SER A 34 12.36 -4.53 -14.27
N GLY A 35 11.33 -3.76 -14.62
CA GLY A 35 10.20 -4.20 -15.43
C GLY A 35 9.16 -5.02 -14.66
N PHE A 36 9.04 -4.83 -13.34
CA PHE A 36 7.88 -5.33 -12.60
C PHE A 36 6.62 -4.59 -13.03
N GLU A 37 5.50 -5.29 -13.16
CA GLU A 37 4.25 -4.71 -13.63
C GLU A 37 3.46 -3.97 -12.56
N GLY A 38 3.80 -4.18 -11.29
CA GLY A 38 3.12 -3.50 -10.20
C GLY A 38 3.83 -3.64 -8.86
N LEU A 39 3.50 -2.73 -7.97
CA LEU A 39 3.92 -2.75 -6.58
C LEU A 39 2.69 -2.65 -5.68
N PHE A 40 2.59 -3.58 -4.75
CA PHE A 40 1.45 -3.73 -3.85
C PHE A 40 1.88 -3.55 -2.41
N VAL A 41 1.01 -2.97 -1.59
CA VAL A 41 1.21 -2.83 -0.15
C VAL A 41 0.06 -3.43 0.64
N GLY A 42 0.37 -3.97 1.81
CA GLY A 42 -0.60 -4.52 2.74
C GLY A 42 -1.18 -3.48 3.69
N GLU A 43 -2.03 -3.96 4.60
CA GLU A 43 -2.64 -3.16 5.65
C GLU A 43 -2.66 -3.95 6.95
N HIS A 44 -2.14 -3.33 8.01
CA HIS A 44 -2.34 -3.74 9.38
C HIS A 44 -2.35 -2.51 10.29
N HIS A 45 -3.09 -2.60 11.39
CA HIS A 45 -3.26 -1.51 12.34
C HIS A 45 -2.89 -1.95 13.75
N PHE A 46 -2.49 -0.98 14.58
CA PHE A 46 -2.27 -1.18 16.02
C PHE A 46 -1.30 -2.33 16.33
N THR A 47 -0.20 -2.36 15.59
CA THR A 47 0.91 -3.31 15.81
C THR A 47 2.03 -2.64 16.59
N ASP A 48 2.90 -3.44 17.21
CA ASP A 48 4.14 -2.94 17.83
C ASP A 48 5.19 -2.54 16.78
N ASP A 49 5.00 -2.98 15.57
CA ASP A 49 5.83 -2.64 14.42
C ASP A 49 5.37 -1.33 13.75
N ILE A 50 6.30 -0.68 13.05
CA ILE A 50 5.94 0.41 12.12
C ILE A 50 5.18 -0.20 10.95
N TYR A 51 3.99 0.33 10.67
CA TYR A 51 3.20 -0.05 9.51
C TYR A 51 2.62 1.20 8.85
N PHE A 52 2.98 1.46 7.59
CA PHE A 52 2.49 2.63 6.88
C PHE A 52 1.06 2.45 6.40
N ASP A 53 0.26 3.53 6.47
CA ASP A 53 -1.07 3.57 5.86
C ASP A 53 -0.99 3.28 4.35
N ASN A 54 -1.82 2.36 3.89
CA ASN A 54 -1.72 1.84 2.52
C ASN A 54 -2.06 2.89 1.45
N PHE A 55 -3.15 3.64 1.58
CA PHE A 55 -3.57 4.60 0.54
C PHE A 55 -2.59 5.77 0.40
N GLN A 56 -2.12 6.31 1.51
CA GLN A 56 -1.13 7.39 1.50
C GLN A 56 0.20 6.91 0.93
N THR A 57 0.62 5.71 1.31
CA THR A 57 1.83 5.09 0.80
C THR A 57 1.73 4.84 -0.71
N LEU A 58 0.61 4.29 -1.19
CA LEU A 58 0.39 4.05 -2.62
C LEU A 58 0.38 5.33 -3.44
N ALA A 59 -0.23 6.40 -2.93
CA ALA A 59 -0.19 7.71 -3.60
C ALA A 59 1.24 8.24 -3.75
N ARG A 60 2.06 8.06 -2.70
CA ARG A 60 3.47 8.45 -2.75
C ARG A 60 4.28 7.58 -3.71
N LEU A 61 4.04 6.26 -3.72
CA LEU A 61 4.70 5.32 -4.63
C LEU A 61 4.34 5.58 -6.08
N ALA A 62 3.08 5.87 -6.38
CA ALA A 62 2.64 6.20 -7.73
C ALA A 62 3.40 7.38 -8.35
N ALA A 63 3.88 8.32 -7.53
CA ALA A 63 4.68 9.44 -7.99
C ALA A 63 6.14 9.08 -8.36
N GLU A 64 6.60 7.87 -8.02
CA GLU A 64 7.93 7.36 -8.41
C GLU A 64 7.94 6.71 -9.80
N PHE A 65 6.78 6.39 -10.36
CA PHE A 65 6.66 5.66 -11.62
C PHE A 65 6.38 6.59 -12.79
N ASP A 66 7.15 6.42 -13.86
CA ASP A 66 7.02 7.21 -15.10
C ASP A 66 6.22 6.48 -16.20
N GLY A 67 5.74 5.27 -15.94
CA GLY A 67 5.11 4.40 -16.92
C GLY A 67 3.77 3.82 -16.46
N ASP A 68 3.51 2.61 -16.92
CA ASP A 68 2.27 1.88 -16.68
C ASP A 68 2.36 0.96 -15.44
N THR A 69 3.35 1.16 -14.58
CA THR A 69 3.52 0.36 -13.36
C THR A 69 2.34 0.56 -12.43
N ARG A 70 1.69 -0.54 -12.08
CA ARG A 70 0.49 -0.54 -11.25
C ARG A 70 0.82 -0.36 -9.78
N VAL A 71 -0.04 0.34 -9.06
CA VAL A 71 -0.04 0.39 -7.60
C VAL A 71 -1.30 -0.25 -7.05
N GLY A 72 -1.20 -0.97 -5.94
CA GLY A 72 -2.38 -1.64 -5.44
C GLY A 72 -2.30 -2.08 -3.99
N THR A 73 -3.46 -2.40 -3.44
CA THR A 73 -3.59 -2.97 -2.11
C THR A 73 -3.53 -4.50 -2.16
N SER A 74 -2.71 -5.09 -1.29
CA SER A 74 -2.65 -6.54 -1.10
C SER A 74 -2.50 -6.87 0.40
N VAL A 75 -3.57 -6.62 1.13
CA VAL A 75 -4.92 -6.23 0.75
C VAL A 75 -5.41 -5.06 1.59
N CYS A 76 -6.51 -4.41 1.20
CA CYS A 76 -7.24 -3.48 2.07
C CYS A 76 -8.19 -4.28 2.98
N LEU A 77 -8.16 -4.03 4.28
CA LEU A 77 -9.05 -4.66 5.26
C LEU A 77 -10.40 -3.96 5.26
N LEU A 78 -11.18 -4.19 4.22
CA LEU A 78 -12.38 -3.42 3.89
C LEU A 78 -13.39 -3.26 5.05
N PRO A 79 -13.64 -4.25 5.92
CA PRO A 79 -14.55 -4.08 7.05
C PRO A 79 -14.11 -3.05 8.09
N LEU A 80 -12.85 -2.65 8.12
CA LEU A 80 -12.35 -1.61 9.04
C LEU A 80 -12.62 -0.19 8.55
N HIS A 81 -13.15 -0.03 7.34
CA HIS A 81 -13.32 1.25 6.67
C HIS A 81 -14.78 1.56 6.34
N ASN A 82 -15.09 2.86 6.24
CA ASN A 82 -16.33 3.28 5.60
C ASN A 82 -16.20 3.07 4.07
N PRO A 83 -17.08 2.27 3.45
CA PRO A 83 -16.95 1.91 2.04
C PRO A 83 -17.05 3.10 1.08
N ALA A 84 -17.81 4.14 1.42
CA ALA A 84 -17.90 5.34 0.60
C ALA A 84 -16.58 6.10 0.58
N LEU A 85 -15.90 6.20 1.75
CA LEU A 85 -14.59 6.85 1.83
C LEU A 85 -13.50 6.02 1.12
N VAL A 86 -13.58 4.70 1.17
CA VAL A 86 -12.67 3.85 0.39
C VAL A 86 -12.84 4.07 -1.10
N ALA A 87 -14.08 4.16 -1.59
CA ALA A 87 -14.35 4.45 -2.99
C ALA A 87 -13.76 5.81 -3.44
N GLU A 88 -13.87 6.86 -2.62
CA GLU A 88 -13.26 8.16 -2.89
C GLU A 88 -11.72 8.09 -2.93
N ARG A 89 -11.10 7.35 -1.99
CA ARG A 89 -9.65 7.18 -1.94
C ARG A 89 -9.13 6.42 -3.16
N ILE A 90 -9.83 5.37 -3.58
CA ILE A 90 -9.47 4.61 -4.78
C ILE A 90 -9.62 5.47 -6.02
N ALA A 91 -10.71 6.21 -6.17
CA ALA A 91 -10.92 7.12 -7.29
C ALA A 91 -9.82 8.20 -7.38
N THR A 92 -9.41 8.73 -6.24
CA THR A 92 -8.31 9.70 -6.16
C THR A 92 -6.98 9.06 -6.54
N LEU A 93 -6.70 7.87 -6.02
CA LEU A 93 -5.47 7.13 -6.33
C LEU A 93 -5.41 6.74 -7.82
N ASP A 94 -6.56 6.41 -8.41
CA ASP A 94 -6.66 6.12 -9.84
C ASP A 94 -6.24 7.32 -10.70
N VAL A 95 -6.69 8.52 -10.34
CA VAL A 95 -6.25 9.76 -11.01
C VAL A 95 -4.74 10.00 -10.81
N ILE A 96 -4.24 9.84 -9.57
CA ILE A 96 -2.81 10.04 -9.25
C ILE A 96 -1.92 9.08 -10.05
N SER A 97 -2.34 7.83 -10.18
CA SER A 97 -1.58 6.78 -10.89
C SER A 97 -1.80 6.74 -12.40
N GLY A 98 -2.63 7.64 -12.94
CA GLY A 98 -2.96 7.63 -14.38
C GLY A 98 -3.76 6.42 -14.83
N GLY A 99 -4.63 5.88 -13.97
CA GLY A 99 -5.46 4.70 -14.27
C GLY A 99 -4.80 3.35 -13.93
N ASN A 100 -3.68 3.36 -13.20
CA ASN A 100 -2.88 2.16 -12.89
C ASN A 100 -3.12 1.62 -11.47
N VAL A 101 -4.35 1.63 -10.99
CA VAL A 101 -4.73 1.10 -9.66
C VAL A 101 -5.25 -0.32 -9.74
N VAL A 102 -4.82 -1.15 -8.79
CA VAL A 102 -5.41 -2.46 -8.51
C VAL A 102 -5.90 -2.48 -7.06
N PHE A 103 -7.19 -2.72 -6.87
CA PHE A 103 -7.78 -2.80 -5.54
C PHE A 103 -8.02 -4.23 -5.10
N GLY A 104 -7.20 -4.71 -4.17
CA GLY A 104 -7.39 -5.98 -3.48
C GLY A 104 -8.02 -5.75 -2.11
N ALA A 105 -9.07 -6.47 -1.78
CA ALA A 105 -9.77 -6.37 -0.51
C ALA A 105 -9.91 -7.72 0.19
N ALA A 106 -9.91 -7.71 1.52
CA ALA A 106 -10.13 -8.88 2.34
C ALA A 106 -10.92 -8.55 3.62
N ALA A 107 -11.41 -9.60 4.28
CA ALA A 107 -12.16 -9.46 5.52
C ALA A 107 -11.31 -9.13 6.75
N GLY A 108 -10.00 -9.42 6.71
CA GLY A 108 -9.15 -9.35 7.89
C GLY A 108 -9.29 -10.57 8.80
N TYR A 109 -8.42 -10.67 9.80
CA TYR A 109 -8.41 -11.83 10.72
C TYR A 109 -7.91 -11.50 12.15
N ARG A 110 -7.43 -10.28 12.39
CA ARG A 110 -6.88 -9.90 13.71
C ARG A 110 -7.94 -9.23 14.57
N ASP A 111 -8.36 -9.89 15.64
CA ASP A 111 -9.39 -9.37 16.55
C ASP A 111 -9.04 -7.98 17.10
N ALA A 112 -7.76 -7.74 17.42
CA ALA A 112 -7.30 -6.45 17.96
C ALA A 112 -7.57 -5.26 17.01
N GLU A 113 -7.54 -5.46 15.70
CA GLU A 113 -7.85 -4.43 14.72
C GLU A 113 -9.34 -4.07 14.75
N PHE A 114 -10.21 -5.07 14.82
CA PHE A 114 -11.66 -4.88 14.92
C PHE A 114 -12.08 -4.27 16.26
N ASP A 115 -11.53 -4.74 17.36
CA ASP A 115 -11.84 -4.25 18.71
C ASP A 115 -11.47 -2.76 18.88
N THR A 116 -10.41 -2.31 18.20
CA THR A 116 -9.94 -0.93 18.31
C THR A 116 -10.72 0.02 17.42
N VAL A 117 -11.14 -0.42 16.25
CA VAL A 117 -11.91 0.40 15.29
C VAL A 117 -13.40 0.43 15.69
N GLY A 118 -13.88 -0.56 16.36
CA GLY A 118 -15.30 -0.70 16.74
C GLY A 118 -16.08 -1.40 15.64
#